data_672d02e996aea710034371055dd47c19
#
_entry.id   672d02e996aea710034371055dd47c19
#
_cell.length_a   1.000
_cell.length_b   1.000
_cell.length_c   1.000
_cell.angle_alpha   90.00
_cell.angle_beta   90.00
_cell.angle_gamma   90.00
#
_symmetry.space_group_name_H-M   'P 1'
#
loop_
_entity.id
_entity.type
_entity.pdbx_description
1 polymer ?
#
loop_
_entity_poly.entity_id
_entity_poly.type
_entity_poly.pdbx_seq_one_letter_code
_entity_poly.pdbx_strand_id
1 'polypeptide(L)'
;MMLKKMLVIAPVMAQPTDIKSIAKSLSFLENDYELSFVDPLTIMNNVDNASYYQLWGEALKPGLPNYDAFMGFSFGGVILQQCFSLFSQLNKPVILFSTPTFADLPLAEKLGGVVNLCKENRLETALATLYDDVYYPDSRPEQSFEIHDSGCAVNRLIFGLTRVLDTNSTRVVQESTVRHLHLIGEYSNLVNRDNVISAPNGRLVAVPGAGMRVLEANFPYCKQLIMETLSGETQ
;
A
#
# COMPACT_ATOMS: atom_id res chain seq x y z
N MET A 1 -28.18 12.21 0.80
CA MET A 1 -27.56 11.21 1.68
C MET A 1 -26.18 11.72 2.03
N MET A 2 -25.71 11.62 3.27
CA MET A 2 -24.30 11.96 3.56
C MET A 2 -23.41 10.87 2.97
N LEU A 3 -22.32 11.26 2.33
CA LEU A 3 -21.30 10.32 1.84
C LEU A 3 -20.68 9.58 3.03
N LYS A 4 -20.40 8.30 2.85
CA LYS A 4 -19.55 7.52 3.77
C LYS A 4 -18.13 8.06 3.72
N LYS A 5 -17.30 7.81 4.73
CA LYS A 5 -15.91 8.26 4.77
C LYS A 5 -14.94 7.09 4.64
N MET A 6 -13.92 7.27 3.83
CA MET A 6 -12.90 6.26 3.61
C MET A 6 -11.51 6.83 3.83
N LEU A 7 -10.70 6.14 4.63
CA LEU A 7 -9.29 6.45 4.80
C LEU A 7 -8.46 5.63 3.82
N VAL A 8 -7.60 6.31 3.07
CA VAL A 8 -6.69 5.70 2.10
C VAL A 8 -5.25 6.03 2.47
N ILE A 9 -4.45 5.02 2.82
CA ILE A 9 -3.01 5.21 3.05
C ILE A 9 -2.26 4.81 1.78
N ALA A 10 -1.52 5.77 1.23
CA ALA A 10 -0.82 5.64 -0.04
C ALA A 10 0.44 4.73 0.04
N PRO A 11 1.03 4.33 -1.08
CA PRO A 11 2.32 3.63 -1.11
C PRO A 11 3.50 4.58 -0.80
N VAL A 12 4.72 4.05 -0.75
CA VAL A 12 5.92 4.88 -0.83
C VAL A 12 5.95 5.62 -2.17
N MET A 13 6.09 6.94 -2.11
CA MET A 13 6.14 7.81 -3.28
C MET A 13 7.31 8.79 -3.15
N ALA A 14 7.94 9.11 -4.29
CA ALA A 14 9.05 10.05 -4.34
C ALA A 14 8.63 11.45 -3.87
N GLN A 15 7.41 11.86 -4.21
CA GLN A 15 6.86 13.17 -3.84
C GLN A 15 5.46 13.04 -3.22
N PRO A 16 5.09 13.90 -2.26
CA PRO A 16 3.73 13.90 -1.69
C PRO A 16 2.63 14.12 -2.74
N THR A 17 2.94 14.85 -3.81
CA THR A 17 1.99 15.16 -4.90
C THR A 17 1.61 13.94 -5.72
N ASP A 18 2.41 12.87 -5.71
CA ASP A 18 2.17 11.63 -6.47
C ASP A 18 0.91 10.88 -5.98
N ILE A 19 0.41 11.23 -4.79
CA ILE A 19 -0.85 10.72 -4.24
C ILE A 19 -2.05 10.96 -5.17
N LYS A 20 -1.96 11.94 -6.06
CA LYS A 20 -3.00 12.25 -7.06
C LYS A 20 -3.25 11.07 -8.01
N SER A 21 -2.24 10.25 -8.28
CA SER A 21 -2.39 9.06 -9.12
C SER A 21 -3.31 8.03 -8.45
N ILE A 22 -3.14 7.82 -7.15
CA ILE A 22 -4.01 6.93 -6.36
C ILE A 22 -5.43 7.48 -6.28
N ALA A 23 -5.57 8.80 -6.04
CA ALA A 23 -6.87 9.45 -6.03
C ALA A 23 -7.62 9.25 -7.36
N LYS A 24 -6.92 9.41 -8.49
CA LYS A 24 -7.50 9.17 -9.82
C LYS A 24 -7.98 7.72 -9.99
N SER A 25 -7.19 6.73 -9.56
CA SER A 25 -7.56 5.31 -9.67
C SER A 25 -8.79 4.96 -8.82
N LEU A 26 -9.04 5.70 -7.74
CA LEU A 26 -10.18 5.49 -6.82
C LEU A 26 -11.37 6.41 -7.09
N SER A 27 -11.35 7.26 -8.13
CA SER A 27 -12.41 8.23 -8.42
C SER A 27 -13.80 7.61 -8.60
N PHE A 28 -13.88 6.32 -8.96
CA PHE A 28 -15.15 5.59 -9.07
C PHE A 28 -15.91 5.43 -7.73
N LEU A 29 -15.24 5.69 -6.59
CA LEU A 29 -15.84 5.63 -5.26
C LEU A 29 -16.40 6.98 -4.79
N GLU A 30 -16.08 8.08 -5.44
CA GLU A 30 -16.41 9.44 -4.99
C GLU A 30 -17.92 9.74 -4.95
N ASN A 31 -18.74 8.95 -5.64
CA ASN A 31 -20.21 9.08 -5.55
C ASN A 31 -20.77 8.55 -4.22
N ASP A 32 -20.06 7.62 -3.57
CA ASP A 32 -20.51 6.93 -2.36
C ASP A 32 -19.68 7.30 -1.13
N TYR A 33 -18.41 7.71 -1.35
CA TYR A 33 -17.43 7.95 -0.30
C TYR A 33 -16.72 9.30 -0.43
N GLU A 34 -16.54 9.98 0.69
CA GLU A 34 -15.56 11.05 0.88
C GLU A 34 -14.19 10.39 1.15
N LEU A 35 -13.25 10.51 0.21
CA LEU A 35 -11.92 9.89 0.30
C LEU A 35 -10.94 10.81 1.02
N SER A 36 -10.35 10.33 2.11
CA SER A 36 -9.27 10.98 2.85
C SER A 36 -7.96 10.27 2.58
N PHE A 37 -7.01 10.95 1.91
CA PHE A 37 -5.72 10.37 1.56
C PHE A 37 -4.65 10.76 2.57
N VAL A 38 -3.86 9.77 2.99
CA VAL A 38 -2.72 9.93 3.89
C VAL A 38 -1.44 9.48 3.19
N ASP A 39 -0.45 10.36 3.17
CA ASP A 39 0.91 10.04 2.75
C ASP A 39 1.60 9.25 3.89
N PRO A 40 2.06 8.02 3.66
CA PRO A 40 2.69 7.20 4.69
C PRO A 40 4.02 7.76 5.19
N LEU A 41 4.58 8.75 4.50
CA LEU A 41 5.84 9.40 4.85
C LEU A 41 5.65 10.74 5.58
N THR A 42 4.44 11.02 6.08
CA THR A 42 4.21 12.14 7.03
C THR A 42 4.84 11.87 8.40
N ILE A 43 5.04 10.60 8.75
CA ILE A 43 5.80 10.19 9.94
C ILE A 43 7.10 9.54 9.47
N MET A 44 8.17 10.32 9.33
CA MET A 44 9.52 9.84 9.04
C MET A 44 10.37 9.91 10.31
N ASN A 45 10.24 8.90 11.17
CA ASN A 45 10.95 8.84 12.45
C ASN A 45 11.86 7.60 12.48
N ASN A 46 13.16 7.80 12.76
CA ASN A 46 14.21 6.78 12.78
C ASN A 46 14.26 5.97 14.11
N VAL A 47 13.10 5.63 14.65
CA VAL A 47 12.98 4.69 15.77
C VAL A 47 12.91 3.25 15.23
N ASP A 48 12.99 2.26 16.13
CA ASP A 48 12.76 0.84 15.76
C ASP A 48 11.35 0.62 15.18
N ASN A 49 11.14 -0.51 14.51
CA ASN A 49 9.87 -0.77 13.82
C ASN A 49 8.69 -0.86 14.80
N ALA A 50 8.85 -1.44 15.98
CA ALA A 50 7.75 -1.54 16.93
C ALA A 50 7.29 -0.15 17.38
N SER A 51 8.23 0.71 17.77
CA SER A 51 7.97 2.10 18.13
C SER A 51 7.38 2.90 16.96
N TYR A 52 7.85 2.67 15.73
CA TYR A 52 7.33 3.34 14.54
C TYR A 52 5.85 3.01 14.28
N TYR A 53 5.48 1.75 14.35
CA TYR A 53 4.07 1.36 14.16
C TYR A 53 3.19 1.70 15.35
N GLN A 54 3.75 1.84 16.55
CA GLN A 54 3.04 2.44 17.68
C GLN A 54 2.68 3.90 17.40
N LEU A 55 3.61 4.71 16.87
CA LEU A 55 3.32 6.10 16.47
C LEU A 55 2.19 6.17 15.45
N TRP A 56 2.19 5.26 14.46
CA TRP A 56 1.08 5.16 13.51
C TRP A 56 -0.24 4.79 14.20
N GLY A 57 -0.21 3.83 15.11
CA GLY A 57 -1.39 3.46 15.90
C GLY A 57 -1.96 4.63 16.69
N GLU A 58 -1.11 5.42 17.34
CA GLU A 58 -1.50 6.63 18.08
C GLU A 58 -2.09 7.72 17.16
N ALA A 59 -1.49 7.91 15.97
CA ALA A 59 -1.96 8.88 14.98
C ALA A 59 -3.31 8.49 14.36
N LEU A 60 -3.53 7.20 14.08
CA LEU A 60 -4.76 6.70 13.47
C LEU A 60 -5.93 6.62 14.45
N LYS A 61 -5.67 6.15 15.68
CA LYS A 61 -6.69 5.79 16.69
C LYS A 61 -7.79 6.83 16.90
N PRO A 62 -7.50 8.15 17.01
CA PRO A 62 -8.55 9.15 17.26
C PRO A 62 -9.53 9.30 16.07
N GLY A 63 -9.06 9.09 14.86
CA GLY A 63 -9.84 9.28 13.63
C GLY A 63 -10.62 8.05 13.17
N LEU A 64 -10.19 6.83 13.56
CA LEU A 64 -10.74 5.57 13.05
C LEU A 64 -12.28 5.44 13.17
N PRO A 65 -12.94 5.86 14.27
CA PRO A 65 -14.40 5.75 14.38
C PRO A 65 -15.16 6.55 13.31
N ASN A 66 -14.53 7.60 12.77
CA ASN A 66 -15.17 8.51 11.79
C ASN A 66 -15.13 7.97 10.35
N TYR A 67 -14.39 6.91 10.08
CA TYR A 67 -14.32 6.28 8.77
C TYR A 67 -15.20 5.04 8.70
N ASP A 68 -15.77 4.78 7.53
CA ASP A 68 -16.64 3.62 7.25
C ASP A 68 -15.86 2.50 6.55
N ALA A 69 -14.72 2.80 5.95
CA ALA A 69 -13.86 1.84 5.28
C ALA A 69 -12.40 2.32 5.26
N PHE A 70 -11.47 1.39 5.03
CA PHE A 70 -10.03 1.63 5.02
C PHE A 70 -9.37 0.97 3.82
N MET A 71 -8.45 1.68 3.18
CA MET A 71 -7.64 1.16 2.09
C MET A 71 -6.16 1.43 2.33
N GLY A 72 -5.30 0.47 1.99
CA GLY A 72 -3.85 0.62 2.06
C GLY A 72 -3.16 0.07 0.83
N PHE A 73 -2.28 0.88 0.26
CA PHE A 73 -1.49 0.53 -0.93
C PHE A 73 -0.05 0.25 -0.52
N SER A 74 0.48 -0.94 -0.84
CA SER A 74 1.86 -1.31 -0.57
C SER A 74 2.27 -0.97 0.87
N PHE A 75 3.16 -0.01 1.10
CA PHE A 75 3.58 0.42 2.44
C PHE A 75 2.41 0.94 3.30
N GLY A 76 1.46 1.64 2.71
CA GLY A 76 0.22 2.03 3.42
C GLY A 76 -0.57 0.83 3.92
N GLY A 77 -0.57 -0.26 3.15
CA GLY A 77 -1.14 -1.53 3.59
C GLY A 77 -0.34 -2.19 4.73
N VAL A 78 1.00 -2.10 4.70
CA VAL A 78 1.85 -2.59 5.81
C VAL A 78 1.53 -1.84 7.10
N ILE A 79 1.33 -0.52 7.04
CA ILE A 79 0.91 0.27 8.21
C ILE A 79 -0.45 -0.22 8.73
N LEU A 80 -1.43 -0.46 7.85
CA LEU A 80 -2.72 -1.02 8.26
C LEU A 80 -2.57 -2.41 8.89
N GLN A 81 -1.77 -3.31 8.30
CA GLN A 81 -1.50 -4.64 8.86
C GLN A 81 -0.92 -4.55 10.27
N GLN A 82 0.11 -3.74 10.47
CA GLN A 82 0.74 -3.55 11.78
C GLN A 82 -0.21 -2.95 12.83
N CYS A 83 -1.24 -2.23 12.39
CA CYS A 83 -2.27 -1.64 13.22
C CYS A 83 -3.56 -2.47 13.30
N PHE A 84 -3.60 -3.72 12.83
CA PHE A 84 -4.82 -4.54 12.76
C PHE A 84 -5.54 -4.69 14.10
N SER A 85 -4.82 -4.67 15.22
CA SER A 85 -5.42 -4.70 16.56
C SER A 85 -6.41 -3.54 16.80
N LEU A 86 -6.22 -2.39 16.15
CA LEU A 86 -7.12 -1.23 16.26
C LEU A 86 -8.41 -1.42 15.44
N PHE A 87 -8.37 -2.25 14.40
CA PHE A 87 -9.47 -2.48 13.47
C PHE A 87 -10.37 -3.64 13.89
N SER A 88 -9.88 -4.55 14.73
CA SER A 88 -10.58 -5.80 15.11
C SER A 88 -11.96 -5.56 15.74
N GLN A 89 -12.15 -4.44 16.42
CA GLN A 89 -13.43 -4.08 17.06
C GLN A 89 -14.33 -3.18 16.20
N LEU A 90 -13.81 -2.64 15.08
CA LEU A 90 -14.56 -1.69 14.26
C LEU A 90 -15.56 -2.35 13.33
N ASN A 91 -15.34 -3.63 12.98
CA ASN A 91 -16.16 -4.39 12.02
C ASN A 91 -16.40 -3.62 10.70
N LYS A 92 -15.39 -2.90 10.23
CA LYS A 92 -15.42 -2.08 9.01
C LYS A 92 -14.53 -2.72 7.95
N PRO A 93 -14.87 -2.63 6.65
CA PRO A 93 -14.08 -3.23 5.60
C PRO A 93 -12.69 -2.61 5.50
N VAL A 94 -11.70 -3.48 5.34
CA VAL A 94 -10.31 -3.12 5.04
C VAL A 94 -9.93 -3.73 3.70
N ILE A 95 -9.30 -2.95 2.82
CA ILE A 95 -8.85 -3.39 1.50
C ILE A 95 -7.37 -3.08 1.35
N LEU A 96 -6.58 -4.09 1.03
CA LEU A 96 -5.14 -3.99 0.82
C LEU A 96 -4.81 -4.22 -0.65
N PHE A 97 -3.92 -3.39 -1.18
CA PHE A 97 -3.45 -3.48 -2.56
C PHE A 97 -1.95 -3.73 -2.58
N SER A 98 -1.54 -4.84 -3.16
CA SER A 98 -0.13 -5.21 -3.37
C SER A 98 0.73 -4.92 -2.13
N THR A 99 0.28 -5.43 -0.98
CA THR A 99 0.89 -5.19 0.33
C THR A 99 1.72 -6.40 0.74
N PRO A 100 3.06 -6.31 0.88
CA PRO A 100 3.84 -7.45 1.35
C PRO A 100 3.57 -7.69 2.84
N THR A 101 3.56 -8.96 3.25
CA THR A 101 3.52 -9.32 4.67
C THR A 101 4.92 -9.32 5.27
N PHE A 102 5.90 -9.70 4.47
CA PHE A 102 7.33 -9.68 4.80
C PHE A 102 8.15 -9.50 3.52
N ALA A 103 9.41 -9.13 3.66
CA ALA A 103 10.35 -9.09 2.55
C ALA A 103 10.99 -10.48 2.37
N ASP A 104 10.66 -11.17 1.27
CA ASP A 104 11.40 -12.32 0.80
C ASP A 104 12.70 -11.88 0.07
N LEU A 105 13.52 -12.84 -0.31
CA LEU A 105 14.80 -12.52 -0.96
C LEU A 105 14.65 -11.71 -2.25
N PRO A 106 13.73 -12.05 -3.20
CA PRO A 106 13.53 -11.26 -4.40
C PRO A 106 13.11 -9.81 -4.12
N LEU A 107 12.16 -9.60 -3.20
CA LEU A 107 11.71 -8.25 -2.81
C LEU A 107 12.85 -7.47 -2.15
N ALA A 108 13.63 -8.15 -1.28
CA ALA A 108 14.76 -7.53 -0.59
C ALA A 108 15.86 -7.10 -1.57
N GLU A 109 16.17 -7.91 -2.57
CA GLU A 109 17.17 -7.57 -3.60
C GLU A 109 16.70 -6.37 -4.44
N LYS A 110 15.46 -6.37 -4.90
CA LYS A 110 14.90 -5.31 -5.75
C LYS A 110 14.80 -3.97 -5.02
N LEU A 111 14.08 -3.93 -3.90
CA LEU A 111 13.94 -2.67 -3.16
C LEU A 111 15.25 -2.23 -2.50
N GLY A 112 16.09 -3.16 -2.05
CA GLY A 112 17.42 -2.87 -1.54
C GLY A 112 18.31 -2.26 -2.61
N GLY A 113 18.23 -2.74 -3.86
CA GLY A 113 18.91 -2.15 -5.01
C GLY A 113 18.49 -0.68 -5.23
N VAL A 114 17.20 -0.39 -5.18
CA VAL A 114 16.67 1.00 -5.28
C VAL A 114 17.20 1.88 -4.13
N VAL A 115 17.18 1.38 -2.90
CA VAL A 115 17.73 2.10 -1.73
C VAL A 115 19.22 2.40 -1.90
N ASN A 116 19.99 1.46 -2.40
CA ASN A 116 21.43 1.65 -2.65
C ASN A 116 21.68 2.71 -3.75
N LEU A 117 20.93 2.67 -4.86
CA LEU A 117 21.00 3.70 -5.89
C LEU A 117 20.68 5.10 -5.34
N CYS A 118 19.68 5.21 -4.46
CA CYS A 118 19.37 6.47 -3.79
C CYS A 118 20.52 6.95 -2.91
N LYS A 119 21.16 6.05 -2.14
CA LYS A 119 22.34 6.39 -1.31
C LYS A 119 23.55 6.81 -2.14
N GLU A 120 23.67 6.33 -3.36
CA GLU A 120 24.69 6.72 -4.34
C GLU A 120 24.35 8.02 -5.09
N ASN A 121 23.27 8.72 -4.72
CA ASN A 121 22.76 9.92 -5.41
C ASN A 121 22.36 9.68 -6.88
N ARG A 122 21.92 8.48 -7.22
CA ARG A 122 21.49 8.06 -8.57
C ARG A 122 19.96 7.97 -8.63
N LEU A 123 19.28 9.06 -8.27
CA LEU A 123 17.84 9.08 -8.11
C LEU A 123 17.07 8.68 -9.39
N GLU A 124 17.47 9.19 -10.55
CA GLU A 124 16.81 8.85 -11.82
C GLU A 124 16.89 7.35 -12.12
N THR A 125 18.06 6.74 -11.91
CA THR A 125 18.25 5.29 -12.08
C THR A 125 17.43 4.52 -11.04
N ALA A 126 17.38 4.99 -9.79
CA ALA A 126 16.59 4.38 -8.72
C ALA A 126 15.08 4.37 -9.06
N LEU A 127 14.57 5.51 -9.52
CA LEU A 127 13.17 5.64 -9.95
C LEU A 127 12.87 4.77 -11.17
N ALA A 128 13.77 4.77 -12.17
CA ALA A 128 13.61 3.93 -13.35
C ALA A 128 13.52 2.46 -12.96
N THR A 129 14.45 1.97 -12.13
CA THR A 129 14.47 0.58 -11.65
C THR A 129 13.21 0.23 -10.86
N LEU A 130 12.80 1.10 -9.93
CA LEU A 130 11.57 0.89 -9.14
C LEU A 130 10.33 0.81 -10.04
N TYR A 131 10.19 1.74 -10.97
CA TYR A 131 9.00 1.79 -11.82
C TYR A 131 8.99 0.70 -12.89
N ASP A 132 10.14 0.19 -13.36
CA ASP A 132 10.17 -0.98 -14.24
C ASP A 132 9.53 -2.20 -13.54
N ASP A 133 9.79 -2.42 -12.24
CA ASP A 133 9.13 -3.47 -11.47
C ASP A 133 7.67 -3.16 -11.13
N VAL A 134 7.33 -1.89 -10.84
CA VAL A 134 5.96 -1.46 -10.50
C VAL A 134 5.03 -1.56 -11.71
N TYR A 135 5.51 -1.29 -12.91
CA TYR A 135 4.71 -1.37 -14.14
C TYR A 135 4.69 -2.76 -14.77
N TYR A 136 5.66 -3.65 -14.41
CA TYR A 136 5.68 -5.01 -14.96
C TYR A 136 4.32 -5.72 -14.77
N PRO A 137 3.78 -6.45 -15.77
CA PRO A 137 4.40 -6.85 -17.05
C PRO A 137 4.36 -5.79 -18.15
N ASP A 138 3.70 -4.67 -17.93
CA ASP A 138 3.67 -3.56 -18.89
C ASP A 138 5.00 -2.78 -18.87
N SER A 139 5.21 -1.99 -19.91
CA SER A 139 6.30 -1.02 -19.93
C SER A 139 5.92 0.23 -19.15
N ARG A 140 6.84 0.80 -18.38
CA ARG A 140 6.63 2.11 -17.77
C ARG A 140 6.47 3.19 -18.84
N PRO A 141 5.69 4.26 -18.56
CA PRO A 141 5.64 5.41 -19.46
C PRO A 141 7.03 6.03 -19.68
N GLU A 142 7.31 6.45 -20.92
CA GLU A 142 8.59 7.12 -21.26
C GLU A 142 8.77 8.52 -20.65
N GLN A 143 7.80 8.99 -19.86
CA GLN A 143 7.86 10.31 -19.26
C GLN A 143 9.01 10.42 -18.25
N SER A 144 9.75 11.53 -18.34
CA SER A 144 10.71 11.92 -17.31
C SER A 144 9.99 12.18 -15.99
N PHE A 145 10.59 11.75 -14.89
CA PHE A 145 10.07 12.06 -13.55
C PHE A 145 10.32 13.54 -13.26
N GLU A 146 9.28 14.34 -13.21
CA GLU A 146 9.39 15.73 -12.73
C GLU A 146 9.56 15.72 -11.22
N ILE A 147 10.79 15.68 -10.75
CA ILE A 147 11.13 15.73 -9.33
C ILE A 147 11.48 17.15 -8.94
N HIS A 148 10.67 17.77 -8.12
CA HIS A 148 10.87 19.15 -7.67
C HIS A 148 11.96 19.28 -6.60
N ASP A 149 12.10 18.28 -5.73
CA ASP A 149 13.10 18.22 -4.67
C ASP A 149 13.73 16.82 -4.62
N SER A 150 14.90 16.70 -5.26
CA SER A 150 15.62 15.44 -5.34
C SER A 150 16.10 14.93 -3.97
N GLY A 151 16.49 15.84 -3.06
CA GLY A 151 16.91 15.48 -1.72
C GLY A 151 15.76 14.90 -0.89
N CYS A 152 14.60 15.55 -0.95
CA CYS A 152 13.39 15.03 -0.32
C CYS A 152 12.99 13.67 -0.91
N ALA A 153 12.99 13.53 -2.24
CA ALA A 153 12.65 12.28 -2.91
C ALA A 153 13.57 11.12 -2.51
N VAL A 154 14.88 11.35 -2.47
CA VAL A 154 15.89 10.36 -2.00
C VAL A 154 15.58 9.92 -0.57
N ASN A 155 15.41 10.88 0.35
CA ASN A 155 15.14 10.58 1.76
C ASN A 155 13.84 9.79 1.93
N ARG A 156 12.80 10.14 1.19
CA ARG A 156 11.49 9.46 1.21
C ARG A 156 11.61 8.01 0.73
N LEU A 157 12.28 7.78 -0.40
CA LEU A 157 12.48 6.44 -0.95
C LEU A 157 13.33 5.58 0.00
N ILE A 158 14.47 6.10 0.48
CA ILE A 158 15.32 5.36 1.43
C ILE A 158 14.50 4.98 2.67
N PHE A 159 13.83 5.95 3.30
CA PHE A 159 13.07 5.71 4.53
C PHE A 159 11.95 4.69 4.31
N GLY A 160 11.07 4.95 3.34
CA GLY A 160 9.87 4.14 3.12
C GLY A 160 10.20 2.71 2.67
N LEU A 161 11.11 2.55 1.71
CA LEU A 161 11.50 1.22 1.23
C LEU A 161 12.25 0.42 2.30
N THR A 162 13.13 1.06 3.08
CA THR A 162 13.79 0.40 4.22
C THR A 162 12.75 -0.09 5.24
N ARG A 163 11.73 0.72 5.55
CA ARG A 163 10.64 0.28 6.45
C ARG A 163 9.88 -0.92 5.92
N VAL A 164 9.61 -0.98 4.61
CA VAL A 164 9.00 -2.17 3.99
C VAL A 164 9.89 -3.38 4.17
N LEU A 165 11.20 -3.25 3.90
CA LEU A 165 12.18 -4.33 3.98
C LEU A 165 12.36 -4.86 5.42
N ASP A 166 12.37 -3.98 6.40
CA ASP A 166 12.60 -4.31 7.81
C ASP A 166 11.33 -4.78 8.54
N THR A 167 10.17 -4.77 7.86
CA THR A 167 8.89 -5.12 8.49
C THR A 167 8.50 -6.56 8.18
N ASN A 168 8.14 -7.29 9.24
CA ASN A 168 7.49 -8.60 9.13
C ASN A 168 6.15 -8.57 9.86
N SER A 169 5.06 -8.59 9.10
CA SER A 169 3.68 -8.58 9.60
C SER A 169 3.09 -10.00 9.77
N THR A 170 3.88 -11.07 9.55
CA THR A 170 3.39 -12.46 9.51
C THR A 170 2.56 -12.78 10.75
N ARG A 171 3.10 -12.53 11.93
CA ARG A 171 2.41 -12.84 13.18
C ARG A 171 1.13 -12.03 13.35
N VAL A 172 1.18 -10.74 13.10
CA VAL A 172 0.02 -9.84 13.24
C VAL A 172 -1.11 -10.24 12.28
N VAL A 173 -0.77 -10.62 11.04
CA VAL A 173 -1.73 -11.07 10.03
C VAL A 173 -2.34 -12.42 10.41
N GLN A 174 -1.52 -13.39 10.85
CA GLN A 174 -2.00 -14.74 11.25
C GLN A 174 -2.89 -14.72 12.49
N GLU A 175 -2.61 -13.85 13.46
CA GLU A 175 -3.38 -13.72 14.70
C GLU A 175 -4.59 -12.77 14.55
N SER A 176 -4.72 -12.10 13.40
CA SER A 176 -5.76 -11.08 13.19
C SER A 176 -7.13 -11.67 12.94
N THR A 177 -8.15 -11.05 13.55
CA THR A 177 -9.56 -11.30 13.29
C THR A 177 -10.17 -10.30 12.30
N VAL A 178 -9.39 -9.36 11.78
CA VAL A 178 -9.84 -8.32 10.84
C VAL A 178 -10.25 -8.94 9.51
N ARG A 179 -11.50 -8.74 9.12
CA ARG A 179 -11.97 -9.09 7.78
C ARG A 179 -11.38 -8.11 6.78
N HIS A 180 -10.70 -8.63 5.76
CA HIS A 180 -10.13 -7.78 4.74
C HIS A 180 -10.05 -8.47 3.37
N LEU A 181 -10.12 -7.67 2.33
CA LEU A 181 -9.78 -8.06 0.97
C LEU A 181 -8.33 -7.67 0.71
N HIS A 182 -7.53 -8.59 0.18
CA HIS A 182 -6.17 -8.29 -0.24
C HIS A 182 -6.01 -8.65 -1.72
N LEU A 183 -5.79 -7.63 -2.56
CA LEU A 183 -5.58 -7.77 -4.00
C LEU A 183 -4.08 -7.71 -4.31
N ILE A 184 -3.55 -8.73 -4.97
CA ILE A 184 -2.17 -8.78 -5.48
C ILE A 184 -2.19 -9.10 -6.97
N GLY A 185 -1.18 -8.71 -7.70
CA GLY A 185 -1.09 -9.02 -9.13
C GLY A 185 -0.58 -10.43 -9.38
N GLU A 186 -1.19 -11.12 -10.36
CA GLU A 186 -0.77 -12.46 -10.79
C GLU A 186 0.69 -12.48 -11.28
N TYR A 187 1.12 -11.42 -11.96
CA TYR A 187 2.47 -11.29 -12.53
C TYR A 187 3.36 -10.29 -11.77
N SER A 188 2.96 -9.87 -10.57
CA SER A 188 3.74 -8.88 -9.83
C SER A 188 5.15 -9.37 -9.50
N ASN A 189 6.14 -8.57 -9.87
CA ASN A 189 7.56 -8.81 -9.57
C ASN A 189 7.97 -8.41 -8.15
N LEU A 190 7.12 -7.66 -7.44
CA LEU A 190 7.42 -7.15 -6.09
C LEU A 190 6.58 -7.88 -5.03
N VAL A 191 5.27 -7.79 -5.13
CA VAL A 191 4.36 -8.37 -4.14
C VAL A 191 3.53 -9.46 -4.80
N ASN A 192 3.72 -10.69 -4.37
CA ASN A 192 3.09 -11.88 -4.92
C ASN A 192 2.75 -12.89 -3.81
N ARG A 193 2.37 -14.12 -4.19
CA ARG A 193 1.97 -15.15 -3.22
C ARG A 193 3.09 -15.63 -2.30
N ASP A 194 4.36 -15.41 -2.66
CA ASP A 194 5.51 -15.91 -1.90
C ASP A 194 5.83 -15.01 -0.70
N ASN A 195 5.48 -13.71 -0.78
CA ASN A 195 5.72 -12.74 0.29
C ASN A 195 4.44 -12.17 0.92
N VAL A 196 3.28 -12.82 0.68
CA VAL A 196 1.99 -12.49 1.29
C VAL A 196 1.39 -13.67 2.03
N ILE A 197 1.07 -13.48 3.29
CA ILE A 197 0.36 -14.44 4.13
C ILE A 197 -1.14 -14.15 4.10
N SER A 198 -1.95 -15.18 3.90
CA SER A 198 -3.40 -15.08 4.06
C SER A 198 -3.77 -15.08 5.54
N ALA A 199 -4.56 -14.11 5.96
CA ALA A 199 -5.14 -14.12 7.31
C ALA A 199 -6.35 -15.06 7.38
N PRO A 200 -6.69 -15.59 8.57
CA PRO A 200 -7.84 -16.50 8.74
C PRO A 200 -9.17 -15.90 8.25
N ASN A 201 -9.36 -14.60 8.44
CA ASN A 201 -10.54 -13.86 8.00
C ASN A 201 -10.27 -12.93 6.80
N GLY A 202 -9.14 -13.12 6.13
CA GLY A 202 -8.74 -12.37 4.95
C GLY A 202 -9.03 -13.13 3.66
N ARG A 203 -9.50 -12.42 2.63
CA ARG A 203 -9.64 -12.93 1.27
C ARG A 203 -8.48 -12.41 0.43
N LEU A 204 -7.50 -13.29 0.14
CA LEU A 204 -6.39 -12.98 -0.77
C LEU A 204 -6.77 -13.36 -2.20
N VAL A 205 -6.71 -12.40 -3.11
CA VAL A 205 -7.05 -12.57 -4.53
C VAL A 205 -5.88 -12.16 -5.41
N ALA A 206 -5.41 -13.07 -6.25
CA ALA A 206 -4.52 -12.74 -7.35
C ALA A 206 -5.36 -12.20 -8.53
N VAL A 207 -5.09 -10.96 -8.91
CA VAL A 207 -5.80 -10.28 -10.00
C VAL A 207 -5.21 -10.74 -11.34
N PRO A 208 -6.03 -11.34 -12.23
CA PRO A 208 -5.54 -11.89 -13.48
C PRO A 208 -4.94 -10.82 -14.38
N GLY A 209 -3.78 -11.13 -14.99
CA GLY A 209 -3.08 -10.26 -15.92
C GLY A 209 -2.40 -9.06 -15.29
N ALA A 210 -2.51 -8.86 -13.97
CA ALA A 210 -2.00 -7.67 -13.30
C ALA A 210 -0.60 -7.86 -12.73
N GLY A 211 0.19 -6.79 -12.74
CA GLY A 211 1.40 -6.61 -11.94
C GLY A 211 1.10 -5.94 -10.59
N MET A 212 2.02 -5.09 -10.14
CA MET A 212 1.87 -4.36 -8.87
C MET A 212 0.66 -3.41 -8.85
N ARG A 213 0.29 -2.86 -10.02
CA ARG A 213 -0.77 -1.86 -10.23
C ARG A 213 -2.11 -2.53 -10.58
N VAL A 214 -2.65 -3.30 -9.65
CA VAL A 214 -3.82 -4.17 -9.90
C VAL A 214 -5.05 -3.41 -10.39
N LEU A 215 -5.32 -2.20 -9.86
CA LEU A 215 -6.48 -1.39 -10.23
C LEU A 215 -6.43 -0.93 -11.68
N GLU A 216 -5.27 -0.52 -12.16
CA GLU A 216 -5.11 -0.05 -13.52
C GLU A 216 -5.04 -1.21 -14.53
N ALA A 217 -4.44 -2.32 -14.13
CA ALA A 217 -4.27 -3.48 -15.01
C ALA A 217 -5.58 -4.23 -15.27
N ASN A 218 -6.43 -4.38 -14.24
CA ASN A 218 -7.72 -5.06 -14.37
C ASN A 218 -8.81 -4.36 -13.56
N PHE A 219 -9.15 -3.15 -13.99
CA PHE A 219 -10.09 -2.28 -13.29
C PHE A 219 -11.48 -2.92 -13.11
N PRO A 220 -12.14 -3.54 -14.12
CA PRO A 220 -13.47 -4.11 -13.94
C PRO A 220 -13.51 -5.18 -12.86
N TYR A 221 -12.53 -6.07 -12.83
CA TYR A 221 -12.43 -7.15 -11.87
C TYR A 221 -12.17 -6.62 -10.45
N CYS A 222 -11.21 -5.70 -10.30
CA CYS A 222 -10.92 -5.08 -9.02
C CYS A 222 -12.11 -4.28 -8.50
N LYS A 223 -12.76 -3.49 -9.35
CA LYS A 223 -13.96 -2.71 -8.98
C LYS A 223 -15.06 -3.61 -8.43
N GLN A 224 -15.35 -4.73 -9.10
CA GLN A 224 -16.35 -5.68 -8.62
C GLN A 224 -16.02 -6.17 -7.20
N LEU A 225 -14.81 -6.68 -6.97
CA LEU A 225 -14.39 -7.20 -5.65
C LEU A 225 -14.42 -6.14 -4.55
N ILE A 226 -14.02 -4.91 -4.89
CA ILE A 226 -14.05 -3.78 -3.96
C ILE A 226 -15.50 -3.47 -3.59
N MET A 227 -16.42 -3.35 -4.56
CA MET A 227 -17.82 -3.03 -4.30
C MET A 227 -18.52 -4.14 -3.50
N GLU A 228 -18.27 -5.42 -3.80
CA GLU A 228 -18.74 -6.56 -3.02
C GLU A 228 -18.29 -6.48 -1.55
N THR A 229 -17.01 -6.12 -1.33
CA THR A 229 -16.44 -5.98 0.02
C THR A 229 -17.06 -4.80 0.78
N LEU A 230 -17.28 -3.68 0.11
CA LEU A 230 -17.84 -2.46 0.70
C LEU A 230 -19.34 -2.55 0.97
N SER A 231 -20.09 -3.37 0.20
CA SER A 231 -21.53 -3.63 0.45
C SER A 231 -21.78 -4.65 1.56
N GLY A 232 -20.74 -5.39 1.97
CA GLY A 232 -20.87 -6.49 2.93
C GLY A 232 -21.45 -7.78 2.33
N GLU A 233 -21.54 -7.86 0.99
CA GLU A 233 -22.07 -9.03 0.25
C GLU A 233 -21.02 -10.16 0.08
N THR A 234 -19.93 -10.12 0.82
CA THR A 234 -18.90 -11.17 0.77
C THR A 234 -19.47 -12.49 1.32
N GLN A 235 -19.67 -13.44 0.39
CA GLN A 235 -19.95 -14.85 0.69
C GLN A 235 -18.77 -15.54 1.33
#